data_1ed52d6aa9a513c09ea3c81a05e8de06
#
_entry.id   1ed52d6aa9a513c09ea3c81a05e8de06
#
_cell.length_a   1.000
_cell.length_b   1.000
_cell.length_c   1.000
_cell.angle_alpha   90.00
_cell.angle_beta   90.00
_cell.angle_gamma   90.00
#
_symmetry.space_group_name_H-M   'P 1'
#
loop_
_entity.id
_entity.type
_entity.pdbx_description
1 polymer ?
#
loop_
_entity_poly.entity_id
_entity_poly.type
_entity_poly.pdbx_seq_one_letter_code
_entity_poly.pdbx_strand_id
1 'polypeptide(L)'
;ASRTAGFIAKRFDGKLSSAPYNAEILKKAASIREDVIKGYESRNYAEAIRTIMALADEANRYIDAEAPWVIAKQEGQEDKLQKVCSDGINLFRALVTYLQPVLPEVATHAEEFLNTKLDFFTLDNPLVDHQINKFKPLFNRIEKTQIDAMIETSKEDLKQAQAQTKKTDEKKADDRIEPLAPEITIA
;
A
#
# COMPACT_ATOMS: atom_id res chain seq x y z
N ALA A 1 -10.74 1.98 7.55
CA ALA A 1 -10.05 1.18 8.57
C ALA A 1 -9.88 1.90 9.91
N SER A 2 -9.28 3.10 9.97
CA SER A 2 -8.94 3.77 11.24
C SER A 2 -10.12 3.97 12.21
N ARG A 3 -11.29 4.44 11.69
CA ARG A 3 -12.50 4.63 12.53
C ARG A 3 -13.07 3.30 13.04
N THR A 4 -13.20 2.31 12.16
CA THR A 4 -13.72 0.98 12.52
C THR A 4 -12.79 0.26 13.48
N ALA A 5 -11.47 0.31 13.25
CA ALA A 5 -10.45 -0.20 14.17
C ALA A 5 -10.53 0.47 15.56
N GLY A 6 -10.80 1.79 15.60
CA GLY A 6 -10.96 2.52 16.85
C GLY A 6 -12.16 2.03 17.69
N PHE A 7 -13.28 1.67 17.05
CA PHE A 7 -14.42 1.08 17.74
C PHE A 7 -14.11 -0.33 18.24
N ILE A 8 -13.52 -1.17 17.38
CA ILE A 8 -13.14 -2.55 17.75
C ILE A 8 -12.17 -2.55 18.93
N ALA A 9 -11.12 -1.71 18.88
CA ALA A 9 -10.14 -1.63 19.95
C ALA A 9 -10.72 -1.10 21.30
N LYS A 10 -11.62 -0.10 21.25
CA LYS A 10 -12.11 0.58 22.45
C LYS A 10 -13.28 -0.14 23.13
N ARG A 11 -14.12 -0.86 22.37
CA ARG A 11 -15.36 -1.45 22.87
C ARG A 11 -15.37 -2.97 22.90
N PHE A 12 -14.45 -3.60 22.12
CA PHE A 12 -14.44 -5.05 21.93
C PHE A 12 -13.04 -5.62 22.12
N ASP A 13 -12.16 -4.92 22.83
CA ASP A 13 -10.78 -5.34 23.16
C ASP A 13 -9.98 -5.83 21.95
N GLY A 14 -10.24 -5.28 20.76
CA GLY A 14 -9.59 -5.67 19.51
C GLY A 14 -10.15 -6.95 18.89
N LYS A 15 -11.23 -7.53 19.41
CA LYS A 15 -11.83 -8.77 18.89
C LYS A 15 -12.88 -8.47 17.83
N LEU A 16 -12.75 -9.11 16.67
CA LEU A 16 -13.74 -9.08 15.60
C LEU A 16 -14.96 -9.93 15.95
N SER A 17 -16.10 -9.67 15.30
CA SER A 17 -17.34 -10.40 15.49
C SER A 17 -17.21 -11.87 15.06
N SER A 18 -18.07 -12.73 15.58
CA SER A 18 -18.17 -14.15 15.22
C SER A 18 -18.79 -14.40 13.84
N ALA A 19 -19.43 -13.39 13.24
CA ALA A 19 -20.04 -13.47 11.93
C ALA A 19 -20.09 -12.07 11.28
N PRO A 20 -20.03 -11.97 9.93
CA PRO A 20 -20.23 -10.71 9.23
C PRO A 20 -21.64 -10.18 9.39
N TYR A 21 -21.80 -8.85 9.32
CA TYR A 21 -23.10 -8.21 9.20
C TYR A 21 -23.64 -8.30 7.78
N ASN A 22 -22.77 -8.04 6.79
CA ASN A 22 -23.11 -8.12 5.38
C ASN A 22 -22.11 -9.05 4.64
N ALA A 23 -22.45 -10.32 4.56
CA ALA A 23 -21.62 -11.32 3.88
C ALA A 23 -21.50 -11.06 2.36
N GLU A 24 -22.49 -10.42 1.73
CA GLU A 24 -22.47 -10.19 0.28
C GLU A 24 -21.40 -9.20 -0.16
N ILE A 25 -21.17 -8.13 0.61
CA ILE A 25 -20.11 -7.18 0.29
C ILE A 25 -18.72 -7.81 0.44
N LEU A 26 -18.55 -8.74 1.39
CA LEU A 26 -17.28 -9.46 1.57
C LEU A 26 -17.05 -10.47 0.45
N LYS A 27 -18.08 -11.19 0.02
CA LYS A 27 -18.02 -12.07 -1.17
C LYS A 27 -17.67 -11.26 -2.42
N LYS A 28 -18.29 -10.10 -2.60
CA LYS A 28 -17.97 -9.21 -3.71
C LYS A 28 -16.53 -8.73 -3.64
N ALA A 29 -16.02 -8.40 -2.47
CA ALA A 29 -14.62 -8.03 -2.31
C ALA A 29 -13.66 -9.17 -2.69
N ALA A 30 -14.02 -10.41 -2.41
CA ALA A 30 -13.23 -11.58 -2.82
C ALA A 30 -13.35 -11.88 -4.32
N SER A 31 -14.51 -11.64 -4.94
CA SER A 31 -14.80 -12.01 -6.33
C SER A 31 -13.99 -11.24 -7.38
N ILE A 32 -13.47 -10.05 -7.08
CA ILE A 32 -12.62 -9.29 -8.02
C ILE A 32 -11.19 -9.83 -8.13
N ARG A 33 -10.85 -10.85 -7.37
CA ARG A 33 -9.49 -11.43 -7.28
C ARG A 33 -8.91 -11.78 -8.64
N GLU A 34 -9.67 -12.50 -9.46
CA GLU A 34 -9.22 -12.97 -10.77
C GLU A 34 -8.92 -11.79 -11.71
N ASP A 35 -9.75 -10.75 -11.70
CA ASP A 35 -9.55 -9.56 -12.52
C ASP A 35 -8.30 -8.79 -12.08
N VAL A 36 -8.06 -8.69 -10.77
CA VAL A 36 -6.86 -8.05 -10.23
C VAL A 36 -5.60 -8.84 -10.58
N ILE A 37 -5.61 -10.18 -10.39
CA ILE A 37 -4.48 -11.05 -10.76
C ILE A 37 -4.17 -10.91 -12.25
N LYS A 38 -5.19 -11.04 -13.11
CA LYS A 38 -5.05 -10.90 -14.56
C LYS A 38 -4.48 -9.53 -14.94
N GLY A 39 -4.93 -8.46 -14.28
CA GLY A 39 -4.41 -7.11 -14.51
C GLY A 39 -2.91 -7.02 -14.20
N TYR A 40 -2.46 -7.60 -13.10
CA TYR A 40 -1.04 -7.63 -12.73
C TYR A 40 -0.21 -8.50 -13.67
N GLU A 41 -0.65 -9.71 -13.98
CA GLU A 41 0.06 -10.65 -14.86
C GLU A 41 0.19 -10.12 -16.30
N SER A 42 -0.86 -9.50 -16.82
CA SER A 42 -0.84 -8.86 -18.16
C SER A 42 -0.15 -7.49 -18.19
N ARG A 43 0.37 -7.01 -17.04
CA ARG A 43 0.96 -5.67 -16.87
C ARG A 43 -0.02 -4.52 -17.14
N ASN A 44 -1.32 -4.79 -17.11
CA ASN A 44 -2.36 -3.75 -17.19
C ASN A 44 -2.63 -3.16 -15.80
N TYR A 45 -1.62 -2.53 -15.22
CA TYR A 45 -1.67 -2.01 -13.85
C TYR A 45 -2.77 -0.96 -13.65
N ALA A 46 -3.04 -0.16 -14.68
CA ALA A 46 -4.10 0.86 -14.61
C ALA A 46 -5.48 0.23 -14.42
N GLU A 47 -5.74 -0.92 -15.05
CA GLU A 47 -6.98 -1.68 -14.89
C GLU A 47 -7.07 -2.29 -13.48
N ALA A 48 -6.02 -2.99 -13.05
CA ALA A 48 -5.96 -3.56 -11.71
C ALA A 48 -6.25 -2.50 -10.63
N ILE A 49 -5.57 -1.35 -10.70
CA ILE A 49 -5.77 -0.26 -9.74
C ILE A 49 -7.20 0.32 -9.82
N ARG A 50 -7.79 0.51 -11.01
CA ARG A 50 -9.18 0.97 -11.14
C ARG A 50 -10.17 0.00 -10.48
N THR A 51 -9.97 -1.31 -10.68
CA THR A 51 -10.80 -2.35 -10.06
C THR A 51 -10.71 -2.30 -8.53
N ILE A 52 -9.49 -2.16 -7.99
CA ILE A 52 -9.26 -2.04 -6.55
C ILE A 52 -9.88 -0.75 -6.01
N MET A 53 -9.74 0.38 -6.70
CA MET A 53 -10.30 1.65 -6.27
C MET A 53 -11.84 1.66 -6.31
N ALA A 54 -12.45 0.98 -7.28
CA ALA A 54 -13.91 0.79 -7.29
C ALA A 54 -14.40 0.02 -6.05
N LEU A 55 -13.66 -1.01 -5.61
CA LEU A 55 -13.95 -1.70 -4.35
C LEU A 55 -13.76 -0.77 -3.15
N ALA A 56 -12.75 0.10 -3.14
CA ALA A 56 -12.54 1.06 -2.06
C ALA A 56 -13.71 2.06 -1.95
N ASP A 57 -14.22 2.54 -3.07
CA ASP A 57 -15.39 3.43 -3.11
C ASP A 57 -16.64 2.73 -2.59
N GLU A 58 -16.81 1.46 -2.91
CA GLU A 58 -17.93 0.66 -2.42
C GLU A 58 -17.82 0.39 -0.91
N ALA A 59 -16.64 0.05 -0.42
CA ALA A 59 -16.37 -0.10 1.00
C ALA A 59 -16.65 1.18 1.79
N ASN A 60 -16.25 2.34 1.25
CA ASN A 60 -16.55 3.63 1.87
C ASN A 60 -18.05 3.91 1.90
N ARG A 61 -18.77 3.69 0.77
CA ARG A 61 -20.24 3.85 0.73
C ARG A 61 -20.94 2.94 1.72
N TYR A 62 -20.50 1.70 1.86
CA TYR A 62 -21.04 0.76 2.85
C TYR A 62 -20.88 1.29 4.28
N ILE A 63 -19.68 1.71 4.66
CA ILE A 63 -19.42 2.24 6.00
C ILE A 63 -20.19 3.55 6.26
N ASP A 64 -20.33 4.41 5.26
CA ASP A 64 -21.09 5.66 5.38
C ASP A 64 -22.61 5.37 5.52
N ALA A 65 -23.13 4.39 4.80
CA ALA A 65 -24.54 3.98 4.89
C ALA A 65 -24.88 3.35 6.25
N GLU A 66 -24.03 2.45 6.75
CA GLU A 66 -24.22 1.83 8.08
C GLU A 66 -23.92 2.78 9.24
N ALA A 67 -23.14 3.83 9.01
CA ALA A 67 -22.82 4.90 9.94
C ALA A 67 -22.47 4.38 11.36
N PRO A 68 -21.41 3.59 11.57
CA PRO A 68 -21.08 2.97 12.84
C PRO A 68 -20.91 4.00 13.99
N TRP A 69 -20.58 5.25 13.69
CA TRP A 69 -20.54 6.36 14.66
C TRP A 69 -21.93 6.79 15.18
N VAL A 70 -23.00 6.49 14.43
CA VAL A 70 -24.38 6.69 14.89
C VAL A 70 -24.81 5.49 15.72
N ILE A 71 -24.57 4.26 15.24
CA ILE A 71 -24.85 3.01 15.96
C ILE A 71 -24.18 3.05 17.35
N ALA A 72 -22.94 3.52 17.43
CA ALA A 72 -22.18 3.59 18.67
C ALA A 72 -22.79 4.49 19.77
N LYS A 73 -23.78 5.33 19.42
CA LYS A 73 -24.51 6.19 20.38
C LYS A 73 -25.85 5.59 20.83
N GLN A 74 -26.23 4.46 20.24
CA GLN A 74 -27.51 3.78 20.54
C GLN A 74 -27.24 2.67 21.55
N GLU A 75 -28.06 2.58 22.58
CA GLU A 75 -28.01 1.49 23.54
C GLU A 75 -28.52 0.17 22.93
N GLY A 76 -27.90 -0.95 23.29
CA GLY A 76 -28.30 -2.28 22.82
C GLY A 76 -27.93 -2.60 21.38
N GLN A 77 -27.09 -1.78 20.72
CA GLN A 77 -26.64 -1.99 19.35
C GLN A 77 -25.17 -2.44 19.24
N GLU A 78 -24.60 -2.93 20.34
CA GLU A 78 -23.19 -3.33 20.42
C GLU A 78 -22.85 -4.45 19.43
N ASP A 79 -23.71 -5.48 19.32
CA ASP A 79 -23.52 -6.58 18.39
C ASP A 79 -23.50 -6.09 16.92
N LYS A 80 -24.46 -5.24 16.54
CA LYS A 80 -24.48 -4.63 15.21
C LYS A 80 -23.25 -3.79 14.97
N LEU A 81 -22.85 -2.96 15.93
CA LEU A 81 -21.65 -2.14 15.83
C LEU A 81 -20.40 -2.98 15.60
N GLN A 82 -20.22 -4.06 16.37
CA GLN A 82 -19.09 -4.96 16.24
C GLN A 82 -19.06 -5.60 14.85
N LYS A 83 -20.18 -6.12 14.36
CA LYS A 83 -20.30 -6.76 13.05
C LYS A 83 -20.00 -5.79 11.90
N VAL A 84 -20.61 -4.61 11.89
CA VAL A 84 -20.37 -3.57 10.86
C VAL A 84 -18.89 -3.14 10.86
N CYS A 85 -18.30 -2.93 12.04
CA CYS A 85 -16.89 -2.58 12.14
C CYS A 85 -15.98 -3.73 11.68
N SER A 86 -16.34 -4.98 11.97
CA SER A 86 -15.61 -6.17 11.52
C SER A 86 -15.64 -6.33 10.00
N ASP A 87 -16.79 -6.06 9.37
CA ASP A 87 -16.90 -6.00 7.90
C ASP A 87 -15.94 -4.94 7.32
N GLY A 88 -15.90 -3.74 7.94
CA GLY A 88 -14.97 -2.69 7.53
C GLY A 88 -13.50 -3.10 7.64
N ILE A 89 -13.12 -3.90 8.64
CA ILE A 89 -11.76 -4.45 8.77
C ILE A 89 -11.50 -5.52 7.70
N ASN A 90 -12.45 -6.40 7.40
CA ASN A 90 -12.32 -7.40 6.34
C ASN A 90 -12.23 -6.77 4.94
N LEU A 91 -13.01 -5.72 4.66
CA LEU A 91 -12.88 -4.94 3.42
C LEU A 91 -11.51 -4.26 3.31
N PHE A 92 -11.01 -3.70 4.40
CA PHE A 92 -9.65 -3.16 4.46
C PHE A 92 -8.61 -4.25 4.17
N ARG A 93 -8.75 -5.45 4.77
CA ARG A 93 -7.88 -6.60 4.48
C ARG A 93 -7.87 -6.92 2.99
N ALA A 94 -9.02 -6.99 2.34
CA ALA A 94 -9.10 -7.26 0.90
C ALA A 94 -8.37 -6.20 0.07
N LEU A 95 -8.60 -4.91 0.36
CA LEU A 95 -7.95 -3.79 -0.34
C LEU A 95 -6.43 -3.83 -0.22
N VAL A 96 -5.89 -4.02 1.00
CA VAL A 96 -4.44 -4.04 1.20
C VAL A 96 -3.80 -5.31 0.64
N THR A 97 -4.53 -6.44 0.63
CA THR A 97 -4.07 -7.67 -0.05
C THR A 97 -3.89 -7.41 -1.55
N TYR A 98 -4.87 -6.81 -2.20
CA TYR A 98 -4.78 -6.49 -3.62
C TYR A 98 -3.73 -5.43 -3.95
N LEU A 99 -3.44 -4.52 -3.03
CA LEU A 99 -2.42 -3.49 -3.19
C LEU A 99 -1.00 -3.96 -2.78
N GLN A 100 -0.84 -5.15 -2.22
CA GLN A 100 0.44 -5.67 -1.76
C GLN A 100 1.57 -5.61 -2.81
N PRO A 101 1.33 -5.94 -4.10
CA PRO A 101 2.38 -5.85 -5.11
C PRO A 101 2.87 -4.41 -5.39
N VAL A 102 2.04 -3.42 -5.11
CA VAL A 102 2.32 -1.99 -5.38
C VAL A 102 2.80 -1.26 -4.12
N LEU A 103 2.30 -1.65 -2.96
CA LEU A 103 2.55 -1.02 -1.67
C LEU A 103 3.04 -2.05 -0.62
N PRO A 104 4.20 -2.68 -0.82
CA PRO A 104 4.66 -3.78 0.04
C PRO A 104 4.89 -3.37 1.50
N GLU A 105 5.38 -2.17 1.78
CA GLU A 105 5.56 -1.67 3.15
C GLU A 105 4.23 -1.47 3.87
N VAL A 106 3.23 -0.93 3.15
CA VAL A 106 1.87 -0.77 3.69
C VAL A 106 1.24 -2.13 4.00
N ALA A 107 1.47 -3.12 3.12
CA ALA A 107 1.01 -4.49 3.33
C ALA A 107 1.64 -5.10 4.59
N THR A 108 2.94 -4.91 4.82
CA THR A 108 3.63 -5.38 6.04
C THR A 108 3.03 -4.76 7.30
N HIS A 109 2.81 -3.44 7.32
CA HIS A 109 2.18 -2.77 8.46
C HIS A 109 0.70 -3.21 8.66
N ALA A 110 0.01 -3.52 7.57
CA ALA A 110 -1.36 -4.05 7.63
C ALA A 110 -1.39 -5.47 8.19
N GLU A 111 -0.43 -6.33 7.84
CA GLU A 111 -0.27 -7.67 8.44
C GLU A 111 -0.06 -7.59 9.95
N GLU A 112 0.81 -6.68 10.40
CA GLU A 112 1.02 -6.45 11.83
C GLU A 112 -0.28 -6.01 12.53
N PHE A 113 -1.01 -5.05 11.94
CA PHE A 113 -2.27 -4.56 12.48
C PHE A 113 -3.34 -5.65 12.50
N LEU A 114 -3.52 -6.38 11.40
CA LEU A 114 -4.51 -7.44 11.25
C LEU A 114 -4.12 -8.71 12.00
N ASN A 115 -2.89 -8.82 12.50
CA ASN A 115 -2.34 -10.02 13.14
C ASN A 115 -2.52 -11.29 12.28
N THR A 116 -2.34 -11.14 10.96
CA THR A 116 -2.45 -12.24 9.99
C THR A 116 -1.68 -11.92 8.72
N LYS A 117 -1.30 -12.94 7.96
CA LYS A 117 -0.69 -12.76 6.64
C LYS A 117 -1.74 -12.40 5.60
N LEU A 118 -1.34 -11.56 4.64
CA LEU A 118 -2.16 -11.20 3.50
C LEU A 118 -1.99 -12.24 2.40
N ASP A 119 -3.09 -12.82 1.96
CA ASP A 119 -3.11 -13.83 0.91
C ASP A 119 -4.38 -13.66 0.07
N PHE A 120 -4.20 -13.56 -1.24
CA PHE A 120 -5.28 -13.42 -2.22
C PHE A 120 -6.30 -14.57 -2.12
N PHE A 121 -5.83 -15.78 -1.85
CA PHE A 121 -6.66 -17.00 -1.87
C PHE A 121 -7.40 -17.25 -0.55
N THR A 122 -7.13 -16.46 0.48
CA THR A 122 -7.84 -16.56 1.77
C THR A 122 -8.95 -15.53 1.94
N LEU A 123 -9.18 -14.65 0.95
CA LEU A 123 -10.17 -13.57 1.04
C LEU A 123 -11.62 -14.07 1.06
N ASP A 124 -11.89 -15.27 0.56
CA ASP A 124 -13.21 -15.92 0.65
C ASP A 124 -13.61 -16.25 2.10
N ASN A 125 -12.63 -16.32 3.00
CA ASN A 125 -12.83 -16.58 4.42
C ASN A 125 -12.61 -15.29 5.22
N PRO A 126 -13.67 -14.57 5.63
CA PRO A 126 -13.52 -13.37 6.45
C PRO A 126 -12.92 -13.71 7.83
N LEU A 127 -12.19 -12.75 8.39
CA LEU A 127 -11.70 -12.87 9.76
C LEU A 127 -12.89 -12.73 10.71
N VAL A 128 -13.19 -13.80 11.45
CA VAL A 128 -14.22 -13.87 12.47
C VAL A 128 -13.61 -14.35 13.79
N ASP A 129 -14.14 -13.91 14.93
CA ASP A 129 -13.60 -14.19 16.26
C ASP A 129 -12.09 -13.90 16.39
N HIS A 130 -11.56 -13.08 15.49
CA HIS A 130 -10.14 -12.82 15.31
C HIS A 130 -9.68 -11.60 16.10
N GLN A 131 -8.47 -11.67 16.66
CA GLN A 131 -7.87 -10.60 17.44
C GLN A 131 -6.99 -9.74 16.55
N ILE A 132 -7.31 -8.44 16.44
CA ILE A 132 -6.46 -7.45 15.75
C ILE A 132 -5.60 -6.68 16.76
N ASN A 133 -4.46 -6.19 16.31
CA ASN A 133 -3.58 -5.34 17.08
C ASN A 133 -4.05 -3.87 17.05
N LYS A 134 -3.40 -3.01 17.83
CA LYS A 134 -3.68 -1.58 17.83
C LYS A 134 -3.33 -0.96 16.48
N PHE A 135 -4.30 -0.25 15.87
CA PHE A 135 -4.07 0.45 14.61
C PHE A 135 -3.03 1.57 14.76
N LYS A 136 -2.05 1.57 13.87
CA LYS A 136 -1.10 2.66 13.67
C LYS A 136 -1.32 3.26 12.28
N PRO A 137 -1.07 4.57 12.08
CA PRO A 137 -1.14 5.16 10.75
C PRO A 137 -0.22 4.42 9.77
N LEU A 138 -0.77 4.04 8.61
CA LEU A 138 -0.02 3.30 7.58
C LEU A 138 0.90 4.19 6.76
N PHE A 139 0.62 5.50 6.74
CA PHE A 139 1.38 6.52 6.04
C PHE A 139 1.67 7.67 6.99
N ASN A 140 2.88 8.19 6.88
CA ASN A 140 3.23 9.47 7.48
C ASN A 140 2.93 10.57 6.46
N ARG A 141 2.42 11.70 6.93
CA ARG A 141 2.27 12.88 6.09
C ARG A 141 3.66 13.37 5.68
N ILE A 142 3.88 13.52 4.38
CA ILE A 142 5.11 14.08 3.85
C ILE A 142 5.05 15.60 4.04
N GLU A 143 5.99 16.14 4.79
CA GLU A 143 6.14 17.58 4.99
C GLU A 143 7.02 18.18 3.89
N LYS A 144 6.76 19.45 3.52
CA LYS A 144 7.51 20.14 2.47
C LYS A 144 9.02 20.13 2.72
N THR A 145 9.44 20.25 3.97
CA THR A 145 10.85 20.21 4.38
C THR A 145 11.54 18.89 3.98
N GLN A 146 10.83 17.76 4.01
CA GLN A 146 11.36 16.47 3.59
C GLN A 146 11.55 16.41 2.07
N ILE A 147 10.62 17.03 1.31
CA ILE A 147 10.73 17.16 -0.15
C ILE A 147 11.92 18.05 -0.50
N ASP A 148 12.05 19.20 0.15
CA ASP A 148 13.13 20.15 -0.09
C ASP A 148 14.50 19.50 0.22
N ALA A 149 14.61 18.76 1.33
CA ALA A 149 15.82 18.04 1.67
C ALA A 149 16.19 16.97 0.63
N MET A 150 15.21 16.21 0.14
CA MET A 150 15.43 15.21 -0.92
C MET A 150 15.91 15.85 -2.23
N ILE A 151 15.32 17.00 -2.60
CA ILE A 151 15.74 17.75 -3.80
C ILE A 151 17.17 18.26 -3.67
N GLU A 152 17.56 18.79 -2.51
CA GLU A 152 18.94 19.25 -2.26
C GLU A 152 19.94 18.10 -2.33
N THR A 153 19.66 16.96 -1.67
CA THR A 153 20.50 15.76 -1.75
C THR A 153 20.67 15.30 -3.20
N SER A 154 19.58 15.22 -3.98
CA SER A 154 19.65 14.83 -5.40
C SER A 154 20.48 15.80 -6.24
N LYS A 155 20.45 17.10 -5.95
CA LYS A 155 21.28 18.11 -6.63
C LYS A 155 22.76 17.96 -6.28
N GLU A 156 23.08 17.61 -5.02
CA GLU A 156 24.45 17.37 -4.57
C GLU A 156 25.02 16.12 -5.24
N ASP A 157 24.26 15.03 -5.30
CA ASP A 157 24.64 13.79 -5.96
C ASP A 157 24.92 14.00 -7.46
N LEU A 158 24.07 14.76 -8.14
CA LEU A 158 24.27 15.12 -9.55
C LEU A 158 25.54 15.95 -9.76
N LYS A 159 25.84 16.92 -8.87
CA LYS A 159 27.08 17.70 -8.93
C LYS A 159 28.31 16.84 -8.72
N GLN A 160 28.26 15.90 -7.77
CA GLN A 160 29.36 14.96 -7.52
C GLN A 160 29.59 14.02 -8.70
N ALA A 161 28.51 13.48 -9.30
CA ALA A 161 28.60 12.63 -10.48
C ALA A 161 29.22 13.39 -11.67
N GLN A 162 28.80 14.64 -11.92
CA GLN A 162 29.37 15.48 -12.97
C GLN A 162 30.85 15.84 -12.72
N ALA A 163 31.25 16.05 -11.46
CA ALA A 163 32.63 16.32 -11.10
C ALA A 163 33.53 15.08 -11.30
N GLN A 164 33.01 13.88 -11.02
CA GLN A 164 33.72 12.63 -11.27
C GLN A 164 33.88 12.35 -12.77
N THR A 165 32.85 12.61 -13.58
CA THR A 165 32.90 12.42 -15.03
C THR A 165 33.96 13.36 -15.66
N LYS A 166 34.01 14.64 -15.24
CA LYS A 166 35.05 15.58 -15.71
C LYS A 166 36.45 15.13 -15.35
N LYS A 167 36.70 14.63 -14.13
CA LYS A 167 38.03 14.09 -13.73
C LYS A 167 38.43 12.84 -14.53
N THR A 168 37.45 12.04 -14.95
CA THR A 168 37.71 10.84 -15.76
C THR A 168 38.03 11.21 -17.21
N ASP A 169 37.38 12.23 -17.74
CA ASP A 169 37.63 12.74 -19.09
C ASP A 169 38.98 13.49 -19.20
N GLU A 170 39.34 14.27 -18.17
CA GLU A 170 40.68 14.90 -18.08
C GLU A 170 41.78 13.85 -17.98
N LYS A 171 41.60 12.76 -17.23
CA LYS A 171 42.56 11.67 -17.13
C LYS A 171 42.72 10.86 -18.42
N LYS A 172 41.66 10.72 -19.20
CA LYS A 172 41.70 10.10 -20.54
C LYS A 172 42.32 11.02 -21.61
N ALA A 173 42.28 12.34 -21.42
CA ALA A 173 42.94 13.28 -22.33
C ALA A 173 44.47 13.29 -22.17
N ASP A 174 44.96 12.94 -20.98
CA ASP A 174 46.40 12.87 -20.70
C ASP A 174 47.02 11.52 -21.13
N ASP A 175 46.21 10.50 -21.40
CA ASP A 175 46.61 9.16 -21.85
C ASP A 175 46.57 9.01 -23.39
N ARG A 176 46.80 10.10 -24.15
CA ARG A 176 46.93 10.06 -25.61
C ARG A 176 48.27 9.37 -25.92
N ILE A 177 48.15 8.19 -26.54
CA ILE A 177 49.30 7.47 -27.07
C ILE A 177 50.01 8.35 -28.08
N GLU A 178 51.26 8.72 -27.84
CA GLU A 178 52.12 9.38 -28.81
C GLU A 178 52.29 8.47 -30.04
N PRO A 179 52.23 8.97 -31.31
CA PRO A 179 52.41 8.16 -32.50
C PRO A 179 53.84 7.55 -32.47
N LEU A 180 53.88 6.22 -32.57
CA LEU A 180 55.07 5.39 -32.46
C LEU A 180 56.07 5.49 -33.63
N ALA A 181 55.75 6.26 -34.64
CA ALA A 181 56.68 6.43 -35.79
C ALA A 181 56.58 7.81 -36.43
N PRO A 182 57.66 8.43 -36.88
CA PRO A 182 57.60 9.64 -37.70
C PRO A 182 57.00 9.32 -39.09
N GLU A 183 56.30 10.31 -39.66
CA GLU A 183 55.71 10.20 -40.99
C GLU A 183 56.79 9.75 -42.01
N ILE A 184 56.54 8.64 -42.73
CA ILE A 184 57.39 8.20 -43.83
C ILE A 184 57.03 9.02 -45.04
N THR A 185 57.91 9.93 -45.43
CA THR A 185 57.82 10.66 -46.70
C THR A 185 58.28 9.71 -47.82
N ILE A 186 57.36 9.30 -48.69
CA ILE A 186 57.65 8.54 -49.91
C ILE A 186 58.11 9.55 -50.97
N ALA A 187 59.38 9.43 -51.42
CA ALA A 187 59.97 10.19 -52.53
C ALA A 187 59.52 9.61 -53.85
#